data_752f9d57fc2aa70cde44b1140ec044f5
#
_entry.id   752f9d57fc2aa70cde44b1140ec044f5
#
_cell.length_a   1.000
_cell.length_b   1.000
_cell.length_c   1.000
_cell.angle_alpha   90.00
_cell.angle_beta   90.00
_cell.angle_gamma   90.00
#
_symmetry.space_group_name_H-M   'P 1'
#
loop_
_entity.id
_entity.type
_entity.pdbx_description
1 polymer ?
#
loop_
_entity_poly.entity_id
_entity_poly.type
_entity_poly.pdbx_seq_one_letter_code
_entity_poly.pdbx_strand_id
1 'polypeptide(L)'
;MARPKKRPHYDPDKIMKNLLDAVSESYDETEELKQTAAEFDMSPLKIRKLLITSGAYSNEISKVVNDLRAAGKSIADIQELTGLKKSSVNGYLPYTKSIYKAEELSMNAERINVYRSRQQAVRDLMERMNEYALWDVVVAFQKYPFHTITGLPFTYELKKGRNGDYNRELIIDRRSGSKTIVWSSVMRAFEKAVELRGEIVSRPKALGDIRGVLYIYPMLYRFGVIEAEKMLEEMKIKRPLPRKE
;
A
#
# COMPACT_ATOMS: atom_id res chain seq x y z
N MET A 1 42.09 -17.71 3.37
CA MET A 1 41.03 -17.02 4.15
C MET A 1 39.79 -16.91 3.28
N ALA A 2 38.64 -17.39 3.74
CA ALA A 2 37.39 -17.24 3.01
C ALA A 2 36.95 -15.77 2.98
N ARG A 3 36.54 -15.29 1.81
CA ARG A 3 36.03 -13.91 1.62
C ARG A 3 34.80 -13.70 2.50
N PRO A 4 34.73 -12.66 3.35
CA PRO A 4 33.56 -12.45 4.21
C PRO A 4 32.28 -12.33 3.36
N LYS A 5 31.21 -13.03 3.75
CA LYS A 5 29.92 -12.98 3.07
C LYS A 5 29.40 -11.54 3.10
N LYS A 6 29.26 -10.91 1.94
CA LYS A 6 28.72 -9.54 1.77
C LYS A 6 27.19 -9.42 2.04
N ARG A 7 26.50 -10.50 2.42
CA ARG A 7 25.05 -10.52 2.60
C ARG A 7 24.70 -10.59 4.07
N PRO A 8 23.78 -9.72 4.57
CA PRO A 8 23.33 -9.81 5.95
C PRO A 8 22.68 -11.16 6.22
N HIS A 9 22.89 -11.71 7.41
CA HIS A 9 22.30 -12.97 7.83
C HIS A 9 20.90 -12.67 8.37
N TYR A 10 19.86 -12.84 7.56
CA TYR A 10 18.47 -12.68 7.97
C TYR A 10 17.95 -13.98 8.60
N ASP A 11 17.26 -13.84 9.74
CA ASP A 11 16.46 -14.89 10.35
C ASP A 11 15.14 -15.03 9.54
N PRO A 12 14.88 -16.19 8.89
CA PRO A 12 13.69 -16.38 8.06
C PRO A 12 12.38 -16.24 8.83
N ASP A 13 12.33 -16.73 10.07
CA ASP A 13 11.10 -16.73 10.89
C ASP A 13 10.78 -15.31 11.36
N LYS A 14 11.81 -14.57 11.77
CA LYS A 14 11.67 -13.17 12.15
C LYS A 14 11.24 -12.30 10.98
N ILE A 15 11.81 -12.51 9.78
CA ILE A 15 11.40 -11.78 8.58
C ILE A 15 9.97 -12.13 8.21
N MET A 16 9.56 -13.41 8.29
CA MET A 16 8.20 -13.81 8.00
C MET A 16 7.21 -13.17 8.98
N LYS A 17 7.47 -13.22 10.28
CA LYS A 17 6.64 -12.57 11.29
C LYS A 17 6.47 -11.07 11.02
N ASN A 18 7.58 -10.36 10.83
CA ASN A 18 7.55 -8.93 10.53
C ASN A 18 6.79 -8.60 9.22
N LEU A 19 6.86 -9.49 8.23
CA LEU A 19 6.11 -9.33 6.98
C LEU A 19 4.62 -9.51 7.21
N LEU A 20 4.20 -10.52 7.97
CA LEU A 20 2.81 -10.74 8.32
C LEU A 20 2.23 -9.55 9.07
N ASP A 21 2.95 -9.05 10.08
CA ASP A 21 2.55 -7.87 10.84
C ASP A 21 2.36 -6.65 9.93
N ALA A 22 3.37 -6.31 9.11
CA ALA A 22 3.33 -5.15 8.24
C ALA A 22 2.23 -5.24 7.14
N VAL A 23 2.00 -6.44 6.58
CA VAL A 23 0.95 -6.66 5.57
C VAL A 23 -0.44 -6.57 6.21
N SER A 24 -0.61 -7.05 7.45
CA SER A 24 -1.88 -6.94 8.18
C SER A 24 -2.19 -5.48 8.52
N GLU A 25 -1.22 -4.74 9.06
CA GLU A 25 -1.37 -3.30 9.35
C GLU A 25 -1.78 -2.51 8.09
N SER A 26 -1.11 -2.72 6.95
CA SER A 26 -1.46 -2.06 5.70
C SER A 26 -2.85 -2.44 5.18
N TYR A 27 -3.26 -3.70 5.38
CA TYR A 27 -4.59 -4.15 4.99
C TYR A 27 -5.68 -3.56 5.88
N ASP A 28 -5.45 -3.46 7.18
CA ASP A 28 -6.40 -2.86 8.13
C ASP A 28 -6.64 -1.37 7.84
N GLU A 29 -5.62 -0.64 7.35
CA GLU A 29 -5.74 0.75 6.93
C GLU A 29 -6.58 0.93 5.65
N THR A 30 -6.45 0.02 4.70
CA THR A 30 -7.01 0.20 3.34
C THR A 30 -8.23 -0.68 3.06
N GLU A 31 -8.39 -1.79 3.79
CA GLU A 31 -9.35 -2.88 3.53
C GLU A 31 -9.34 -3.41 2.09
N GLU A 32 -8.29 -3.10 1.31
CA GLU A 32 -8.20 -3.43 -0.10
C GLU A 32 -6.96 -4.26 -0.46
N LEU A 33 -7.19 -5.54 -0.83
CA LEU A 33 -6.12 -6.48 -1.22
C LEU A 33 -5.22 -5.97 -2.35
N LYS A 34 -5.79 -5.24 -3.32
CA LYS A 34 -5.03 -4.73 -4.47
C LYS A 34 -4.11 -3.58 -4.06
N GLN A 35 -4.58 -2.70 -3.19
CA GLN A 35 -3.79 -1.58 -2.68
C GLN A 35 -2.62 -2.09 -1.82
N THR A 36 -2.89 -2.99 -0.86
CA THR A 36 -1.85 -3.65 -0.07
C THR A 36 -0.85 -4.39 -0.97
N ALA A 37 -1.33 -5.09 -2.00
CA ALA A 37 -0.47 -5.80 -2.95
C ALA A 37 0.46 -4.85 -3.72
N ALA A 38 -0.05 -3.72 -4.17
CA ALA A 38 0.72 -2.70 -4.85
C ALA A 38 1.75 -2.02 -3.91
N GLU A 39 1.38 -1.76 -2.66
CA GLU A 39 2.28 -1.15 -1.66
C GLU A 39 3.50 -2.04 -1.36
N PHE A 40 3.29 -3.36 -1.27
CA PHE A 40 4.36 -4.33 -1.01
C PHE A 40 5.02 -4.88 -2.28
N ASP A 41 4.65 -4.42 -3.46
CA ASP A 41 5.12 -4.97 -4.74
C ASP A 41 5.00 -6.50 -4.78
N MET A 42 3.78 -6.99 -4.44
CA MET A 42 3.43 -8.40 -4.42
C MET A 42 2.15 -8.65 -5.20
N SER A 43 1.91 -9.91 -5.61
CA SER A 43 0.63 -10.26 -6.21
C SER A 43 -0.50 -10.26 -5.17
N PRO A 44 -1.74 -9.86 -5.52
CA PRO A 44 -2.89 -9.92 -4.63
C PRO A 44 -3.15 -11.33 -4.06
N LEU A 45 -2.80 -12.36 -4.82
CA LEU A 45 -2.89 -13.75 -4.36
C LEU A 45 -1.92 -14.03 -3.21
N LYS A 46 -0.67 -13.55 -3.31
CA LYS A 46 0.33 -13.72 -2.24
C LYS A 46 -0.07 -12.95 -0.99
N ILE A 47 -0.53 -11.71 -1.13
CA ILE A 47 -1.04 -10.91 -0.01
C ILE A 47 -2.21 -11.60 0.67
N ARG A 48 -3.23 -12.07 -0.07
CA ARG A 48 -4.35 -12.80 0.52
C ARG A 48 -3.89 -14.01 1.34
N LYS A 49 -2.93 -14.78 0.83
CA LYS A 49 -2.39 -15.94 1.56
C LYS A 49 -1.62 -15.54 2.83
N LEU A 50 -0.88 -14.46 2.80
CA LEU A 50 -0.20 -13.91 3.97
C LEU A 50 -1.22 -13.44 5.01
N LEU A 51 -2.27 -12.73 4.60
CA LEU A 51 -3.35 -12.27 5.48
C LEU A 51 -4.18 -13.42 6.07
N ILE A 52 -4.41 -14.50 5.31
CA ILE A 52 -5.02 -15.71 5.86
C ILE A 52 -4.09 -16.35 6.90
N THR A 53 -2.78 -16.33 6.67
CA THR A 53 -1.79 -16.86 7.61
C THR A 53 -1.74 -16.07 8.91
N SER A 54 -1.85 -14.74 8.85
CA SER A 54 -1.91 -13.87 10.05
C SER A 54 -3.27 -13.84 10.72
N GLY A 55 -4.34 -14.33 10.04
CA GLY A 55 -5.72 -14.24 10.53
C GLY A 55 -6.44 -12.92 10.22
N ALA A 56 -5.76 -11.96 9.56
CA ALA A 56 -6.31 -10.65 9.23
C ALA A 56 -7.31 -10.66 8.06
N TYR A 57 -7.37 -11.74 7.27
CA TYR A 57 -8.33 -11.89 6.18
C TYR A 57 -9.14 -13.16 6.30
N SER A 58 -10.47 -13.02 6.29
CA SER A 58 -11.39 -14.14 6.24
C SER A 58 -12.64 -13.77 5.44
N ASN A 59 -13.11 -14.68 4.58
CA ASN A 59 -14.42 -14.65 3.95
C ASN A 59 -15.06 -16.03 4.01
N GLU A 60 -16.33 -16.15 3.63
CA GLU A 60 -17.07 -17.42 3.68
C GLU A 60 -16.34 -18.57 2.97
N ILE A 61 -15.82 -18.29 1.76
CA ILE A 61 -15.08 -19.29 0.96
C ILE A 61 -13.78 -19.71 1.68
N SER A 62 -13.03 -18.73 2.22
CA SER A 62 -11.78 -19.05 2.93
C SER A 62 -12.03 -19.86 4.20
N LYS A 63 -13.11 -19.59 4.94
CA LYS A 63 -13.52 -20.37 6.11
C LYS A 63 -13.81 -21.80 5.72
N VAL A 64 -14.71 -22.02 4.75
CA VAL A 64 -15.07 -23.36 4.28
C VAL A 64 -13.85 -24.16 3.81
N VAL A 65 -12.96 -23.54 3.02
CA VAL A 65 -11.74 -24.19 2.51
C VAL A 65 -10.80 -24.57 3.65
N ASN A 66 -10.59 -23.68 4.63
CA ASN A 66 -9.70 -23.94 5.75
C ASN A 66 -10.29 -24.94 6.74
N ASP A 67 -11.61 -24.91 7.01
CA ASP A 67 -12.30 -25.87 7.87
C ASP A 67 -12.24 -27.29 7.28
N LEU A 68 -12.51 -27.43 5.97
CA LEU A 68 -12.36 -28.72 5.29
C LEU A 68 -10.92 -29.23 5.32
N ARG A 69 -9.93 -28.30 5.17
CA ARG A 69 -8.52 -28.66 5.24
C ARG A 69 -8.10 -29.09 6.65
N ALA A 70 -8.57 -28.40 7.68
CA ALA A 70 -8.38 -28.75 9.10
C ALA A 70 -9.02 -30.11 9.44
N ALA A 71 -10.16 -30.45 8.81
CA ALA A 71 -10.79 -31.76 8.90
C ALA A 71 -10.05 -32.87 8.11
N GLY A 72 -8.85 -32.58 7.58
CA GLY A 72 -8.00 -33.57 6.89
C GLY A 72 -8.37 -33.85 5.45
N LYS A 73 -9.33 -33.13 4.85
CA LYS A 73 -9.73 -33.32 3.43
C LYS A 73 -8.58 -32.98 2.48
N SER A 74 -8.46 -33.76 1.42
CA SER A 74 -7.50 -33.50 0.35
C SER A 74 -7.95 -32.30 -0.50
N ILE A 75 -7.04 -31.72 -1.30
CA ILE A 75 -7.39 -30.64 -2.22
C ILE A 75 -8.42 -31.11 -3.25
N ALA A 76 -8.40 -32.38 -3.67
CA ALA A 76 -9.37 -32.96 -4.58
C ALA A 76 -10.76 -33.02 -3.94
N ASP A 77 -10.86 -33.51 -2.70
CA ASP A 77 -12.13 -33.57 -1.97
C ASP A 77 -12.71 -32.15 -1.76
N ILE A 78 -11.85 -31.17 -1.44
CA ILE A 78 -12.28 -29.76 -1.29
C ILE A 78 -12.81 -29.21 -2.62
N GLN A 79 -12.18 -29.55 -3.76
CA GLN A 79 -12.68 -29.16 -5.06
C GLN A 79 -14.07 -29.73 -5.35
N GLU A 80 -14.26 -31.01 -5.05
CA GLU A 80 -15.55 -31.69 -5.26
C GLU A 80 -16.64 -31.11 -4.37
N LEU A 81 -16.36 -30.88 -3.09
CA LEU A 81 -17.31 -30.33 -2.11
C LEU A 81 -17.67 -28.86 -2.35
N THR A 82 -16.74 -28.06 -2.89
CA THR A 82 -16.91 -26.61 -3.04
C THR A 82 -17.18 -26.16 -4.48
N GLY A 83 -16.95 -27.02 -5.48
CA GLY A 83 -17.00 -26.67 -6.90
C GLY A 83 -15.86 -25.75 -7.35
N LEU A 84 -14.86 -25.47 -6.49
CA LEU A 84 -13.76 -24.57 -6.78
C LEU A 84 -12.68 -25.26 -7.62
N LYS A 85 -12.03 -24.50 -8.50
CA LYS A 85 -10.82 -24.98 -9.20
C LYS A 85 -9.65 -25.13 -8.22
N LYS A 86 -8.73 -26.05 -8.49
CA LYS A 86 -7.52 -26.31 -7.68
C LYS A 86 -6.73 -25.02 -7.35
N SER A 87 -6.59 -24.13 -8.33
CA SER A 87 -5.90 -22.83 -8.14
C SER A 87 -6.64 -21.93 -7.13
N SER A 88 -7.97 -21.94 -7.14
CA SER A 88 -8.79 -21.19 -6.19
C SER A 88 -8.67 -21.75 -4.78
N VAL A 89 -8.80 -23.07 -4.61
CA VAL A 89 -8.59 -23.74 -3.31
C VAL A 89 -7.22 -23.38 -2.75
N ASN A 90 -6.15 -23.55 -3.54
CA ASN A 90 -4.80 -23.19 -3.12
C ASN A 90 -4.65 -21.70 -2.79
N GLY A 91 -5.43 -20.84 -3.43
CA GLY A 91 -5.44 -19.39 -3.19
C GLY A 91 -6.07 -18.97 -1.87
N TYR A 92 -6.90 -19.84 -1.26
CA TYR A 92 -7.51 -19.62 0.06
C TYR A 92 -6.84 -20.37 1.20
N LEU A 93 -5.79 -21.16 0.92
CA LEU A 93 -5.00 -21.79 1.95
C LEU A 93 -3.90 -20.85 2.47
N PRO A 94 -3.47 -21.00 3.74
CA PRO A 94 -2.38 -20.23 4.32
C PRO A 94 -1.09 -20.30 3.51
N TYR A 95 -0.22 -19.33 3.71
CA TYR A 95 1.12 -19.32 3.14
C TYR A 95 2.05 -20.18 3.99
N THR A 96 2.37 -21.37 3.50
CA THR A 96 3.17 -22.37 4.26
C THR A 96 4.61 -22.52 3.76
N LYS A 97 5.02 -21.70 2.76
CA LYS A 97 6.37 -21.81 2.23
C LYS A 97 7.38 -21.16 3.16
N SER A 98 8.32 -21.95 3.66
CA SER A 98 9.52 -21.44 4.30
C SER A 98 10.43 -20.79 3.25
N ILE A 99 10.85 -19.56 3.51
CA ILE A 99 11.69 -18.80 2.60
C ILE A 99 13.13 -18.95 3.06
N TYR A 100 13.92 -19.73 2.33
CA TYR A 100 15.35 -19.92 2.63
C TYR A 100 16.26 -19.19 1.62
N LYS A 101 15.71 -18.64 0.54
CA LYS A 101 16.50 -17.92 -0.46
C LYS A 101 16.88 -16.54 0.07
N ALA A 102 18.18 -16.27 0.17
CA ALA A 102 18.72 -15.00 0.67
C ALA A 102 18.18 -13.78 -0.10
N GLU A 103 17.90 -13.91 -1.41
CA GLU A 103 17.33 -12.85 -2.23
C GLU A 103 15.90 -12.52 -1.83
N GLU A 104 15.04 -13.51 -1.62
CA GLU A 104 13.64 -13.29 -1.22
C GLU A 104 13.55 -12.75 0.22
N LEU A 105 14.43 -13.19 1.13
CA LEU A 105 14.54 -12.64 2.47
C LEU A 105 14.97 -11.17 2.45
N SER A 106 15.95 -10.82 1.62
CA SER A 106 16.44 -9.45 1.46
C SER A 106 15.34 -8.54 0.89
N MET A 107 14.63 -8.98 -0.14
CA MET A 107 13.50 -8.25 -0.74
C MET A 107 12.38 -8.03 0.27
N ASN A 108 12.02 -9.04 1.06
CA ASN A 108 10.99 -8.90 2.08
C ASN A 108 11.41 -7.96 3.20
N ALA A 109 12.68 -8.02 3.64
CA ALA A 109 13.21 -7.08 4.62
C ALA A 109 13.20 -5.63 4.10
N GLU A 110 13.51 -5.41 2.83
CA GLU A 110 13.43 -4.10 2.18
C GLU A 110 11.99 -3.59 2.13
N ARG A 111 11.03 -4.41 1.72
CA ARG A 111 9.59 -4.06 1.71
C ARG A 111 9.09 -3.65 3.09
N ILE A 112 9.44 -4.40 4.13
CA ILE A 112 9.11 -4.08 5.52
C ILE A 112 9.74 -2.74 5.93
N ASN A 113 11.00 -2.51 5.59
CA ASN A 113 11.71 -1.27 5.93
C ASN A 113 11.07 -0.06 5.24
N VAL A 114 10.72 -0.17 3.96
CA VAL A 114 10.02 0.88 3.20
C VAL A 114 8.66 1.19 3.84
N TYR A 115 7.87 0.16 4.14
CA TYR A 115 6.58 0.34 4.81
C TYR A 115 6.74 1.06 6.17
N ARG A 116 7.61 0.55 7.04
CA ARG A 116 7.84 1.15 8.38
C ARG A 116 8.38 2.57 8.31
N SER A 117 9.27 2.86 7.35
CA SER A 117 9.78 4.21 7.13
C SER A 117 8.66 5.19 6.75
N ARG A 118 7.72 4.76 5.91
CA ARG A 118 6.52 5.55 5.56
C ARG A 118 5.65 5.82 6.78
N GLN A 119 5.35 4.78 7.56
CA GLN A 119 4.56 4.92 8.77
C GLN A 119 5.21 5.86 9.80
N GLN A 120 6.53 5.76 9.96
CA GLN A 120 7.25 6.67 10.86
C GLN A 120 7.18 8.12 10.37
N ALA A 121 7.40 8.35 9.07
CA ALA A 121 7.31 9.69 8.50
C ALA A 121 5.91 10.30 8.66
N VAL A 122 4.84 9.50 8.50
CA VAL A 122 3.46 9.95 8.75
C VAL A 122 3.26 10.34 10.22
N ARG A 123 3.71 9.50 11.17
CA ARG A 123 3.63 9.84 12.60
C ARG A 123 4.36 11.16 12.90
N ASP A 124 5.58 11.31 12.39
CA ASP A 124 6.38 12.53 12.58
C ASP A 124 5.71 13.77 11.98
N LEU A 125 5.01 13.61 10.83
CA LEU A 125 4.23 14.70 10.26
C LEU A 125 3.04 15.06 11.15
N MET A 126 2.30 14.09 11.65
CA MET A 126 1.12 14.32 12.49
C MET A 126 1.47 14.98 13.82
N GLU A 127 2.66 14.71 14.36
CA GLU A 127 3.18 15.36 15.57
C GLU A 127 3.64 16.80 15.33
N ARG A 128 4.35 17.05 14.22
CA ARG A 128 5.01 18.34 13.97
C ARG A 128 4.22 19.30 13.09
N MET A 129 3.42 18.79 12.16
CA MET A 129 2.60 19.54 11.20
C MET A 129 3.31 20.73 10.56
N ASN A 130 4.55 20.54 10.12
CA ASN A 130 5.39 21.57 9.51
C ASN A 130 5.96 21.15 8.16
N GLU A 131 6.57 22.09 7.44
CA GLU A 131 7.13 21.88 6.10
C GLU A 131 8.20 20.78 6.08
N TYR A 132 9.06 20.69 7.09
CA TYR A 132 10.15 19.70 7.13
C TYR A 132 9.59 18.28 7.24
N ALA A 133 8.66 18.06 8.16
CA ALA A 133 8.02 16.75 8.31
C ALA A 133 7.19 16.38 7.09
N LEU A 134 6.51 17.35 6.44
CA LEU A 134 5.83 17.13 5.17
C LEU A 134 6.81 16.71 4.07
N TRP A 135 7.98 17.34 4.00
CA TRP A 135 9.01 16.97 3.04
C TRP A 135 9.50 15.54 3.26
N ASP A 136 9.77 15.16 4.51
CA ASP A 136 10.21 13.81 4.87
C ASP A 136 9.19 12.73 4.45
N VAL A 137 7.89 13.00 4.66
CA VAL A 137 6.82 12.10 4.19
C VAL A 137 6.80 12.03 2.66
N VAL A 138 6.90 13.16 1.97
CA VAL A 138 6.92 13.18 0.50
C VAL A 138 8.14 12.42 -0.05
N VAL A 139 9.29 12.50 0.61
CA VAL A 139 10.46 11.69 0.25
C VAL A 139 10.21 10.20 0.47
N ALA A 140 9.62 9.81 1.59
CA ALA A 140 9.37 8.41 1.94
C ALA A 140 8.32 7.73 1.04
N PHE A 141 7.34 8.49 0.55
CA PHE A 141 6.24 7.96 -0.27
C PHE A 141 6.50 7.98 -1.79
N GLN A 142 7.73 8.22 -2.25
CA GLN A 142 8.05 8.04 -3.65
C GLN A 142 7.68 6.63 -4.12
N LYS A 143 7.14 6.52 -5.34
CA LYS A 143 6.65 5.27 -5.96
C LYS A 143 5.51 4.56 -5.22
N TYR A 144 4.90 5.22 -4.22
CA TYR A 144 3.69 4.70 -3.59
C TYR A 144 2.53 4.72 -4.60
N PRO A 145 1.71 3.65 -4.68
CA PRO A 145 0.60 3.55 -5.63
C PRO A 145 -0.63 4.34 -5.14
N PHE A 146 -0.67 5.61 -5.45
CA PHE A 146 -1.82 6.47 -5.15
C PHE A 146 -2.94 6.30 -6.18
N HIS A 147 -4.16 6.69 -5.77
CA HIS A 147 -5.30 6.84 -6.66
C HIS A 147 -5.90 8.23 -6.49
N THR A 148 -6.30 8.84 -7.60
CA THR A 148 -7.10 10.08 -7.55
C THR A 148 -8.50 9.78 -7.02
N ILE A 149 -9.25 10.81 -6.64
CA ILE A 149 -10.66 10.67 -6.21
C ILE A 149 -11.55 9.97 -7.26
N THR A 150 -11.14 10.00 -8.52
CA THR A 150 -11.83 9.29 -9.63
C THR A 150 -11.32 7.85 -9.85
N GLY A 151 -10.42 7.36 -8.97
CA GLY A 151 -9.86 6.01 -9.04
C GLY A 151 -8.74 5.82 -10.08
N LEU A 152 -8.18 6.90 -10.66
CA LEU A 152 -7.07 6.79 -11.60
C LEU A 152 -5.76 6.57 -10.83
N PRO A 153 -4.99 5.51 -11.14
CA PRO A 153 -3.73 5.25 -10.47
C PRO A 153 -2.65 6.24 -10.91
N PHE A 154 -1.78 6.59 -9.97
CA PHE A 154 -0.56 7.35 -10.23
C PHE A 154 0.51 7.07 -9.19
N THR A 155 1.74 7.31 -9.54
CA THR A 155 2.88 7.38 -8.62
C THR A 155 3.58 8.72 -8.79
N TYR A 156 4.56 9.02 -7.94
CA TYR A 156 5.45 10.14 -8.18
C TYR A 156 6.89 9.82 -7.80
N GLU A 157 7.80 10.54 -8.39
CA GLU A 157 9.21 10.61 -8.03
C GLU A 157 9.61 12.08 -7.85
N LEU A 158 10.60 12.30 -7.00
CA LEU A 158 11.21 13.61 -6.84
C LEU A 158 12.29 13.79 -7.90
N LYS A 159 12.28 14.93 -8.55
CA LYS A 159 13.31 15.30 -9.51
C LYS A 159 14.65 15.50 -8.80
N LYS A 160 15.69 14.91 -9.32
CA LYS A 160 17.06 15.14 -8.83
C LYS A 160 17.71 16.33 -9.48
N GLY A 161 18.36 17.15 -8.68
CA GLY A 161 19.23 18.23 -9.13
C GLY A 161 20.57 17.70 -9.64
N ARG A 162 21.41 18.62 -10.14
CA ARG A 162 22.74 18.27 -10.66
C ARG A 162 23.68 17.67 -9.58
N ASN A 163 23.47 18.03 -8.32
CA ASN A 163 24.27 17.56 -7.18
C ASN A 163 23.77 16.20 -6.63
N GLY A 164 22.73 15.61 -7.23
CA GLY A 164 22.13 14.36 -6.76
C GLY A 164 21.06 14.54 -5.68
N ASP A 165 20.94 15.74 -5.07
CA ASP A 165 19.90 16.05 -4.10
C ASP A 165 18.53 16.16 -4.77
N TYR A 166 17.47 15.93 -4.01
CA TYR A 166 16.11 16.09 -4.51
C TYR A 166 15.76 17.56 -4.67
N ASN A 167 15.32 17.93 -5.88
CA ASN A 167 14.63 19.21 -6.09
C ASN A 167 13.24 19.13 -5.46
N ARG A 168 12.72 20.30 -5.08
CA ARG A 168 11.35 20.43 -4.57
C ARG A 168 10.32 20.41 -5.72
N GLU A 169 10.42 19.40 -6.59
CA GLU A 169 9.52 19.16 -7.72
C GLU A 169 9.13 17.67 -7.77
N LEU A 170 7.82 17.40 -7.82
CA LEU A 170 7.26 16.07 -7.96
C LEU A 170 6.95 15.80 -9.42
N ILE A 171 7.49 14.72 -9.95
CA ILE A 171 7.15 14.21 -11.28
C ILE A 171 6.09 13.14 -11.10
N ILE A 172 4.86 13.47 -11.43
CA ILE A 172 3.74 12.52 -11.36
C ILE A 172 3.78 11.64 -12.60
N ASP A 173 3.91 10.33 -12.38
CA ASP A 173 3.73 9.32 -13.42
C ASP A 173 2.27 8.87 -13.44
N ARG A 174 1.64 9.00 -14.59
CA ARG A 174 0.23 8.71 -14.80
C ARG A 174 0.01 8.13 -16.20
N ARG A 175 -1.09 7.44 -16.40
CA ARG A 175 -1.43 6.78 -17.67
C ARG A 175 -1.33 7.69 -18.92
N SER A 176 -1.57 8.99 -18.77
CA SER A 176 -1.55 9.97 -19.88
C SER A 176 -0.24 10.77 -19.98
N GLY A 177 0.87 10.23 -19.49
CA GLY A 177 2.18 10.90 -19.46
C GLY A 177 2.48 11.59 -18.13
N SER A 178 3.69 12.08 -17.97
CA SER A 178 4.16 12.72 -16.74
C SER A 178 3.63 14.15 -16.57
N LYS A 179 3.52 14.59 -15.32
CA LYS A 179 3.17 15.98 -14.95
C LYS A 179 4.03 16.42 -13.78
N THR A 180 4.59 17.61 -13.86
CA THR A 180 5.36 18.20 -12.77
C THR A 180 4.46 19.04 -11.85
N ILE A 181 4.63 18.86 -10.53
CA ILE A 181 4.03 19.67 -9.47
C ILE A 181 5.17 20.32 -8.68
N VAL A 182 5.12 21.64 -8.59
CA VAL A 182 6.11 22.41 -7.81
C VAL A 182 5.77 22.40 -6.33
N TRP A 183 6.79 22.48 -5.50
CA TRP A 183 6.64 22.41 -4.03
C TRP A 183 5.68 23.47 -3.47
N SER A 184 5.71 24.68 -4.01
CA SER A 184 4.80 25.76 -3.58
C SER A 184 3.32 25.37 -3.74
N SER A 185 2.97 24.54 -4.73
CA SER A 185 1.61 24.00 -4.87
C SER A 185 1.26 23.01 -3.76
N VAL A 186 2.23 22.16 -3.37
CA VAL A 186 2.05 21.22 -2.26
C VAL A 186 1.89 21.98 -0.96
N MET A 187 2.75 22.99 -0.70
CA MET A 187 2.70 23.81 0.50
C MET A 187 1.39 24.56 0.65
N ARG A 188 0.92 25.23 -0.41
CA ARG A 188 -0.38 25.94 -0.37
C ARG A 188 -1.55 25.01 -0.04
N ALA A 189 -1.54 23.78 -0.59
CA ALA A 189 -2.58 22.80 -0.29
C ALA A 189 -2.44 22.29 1.16
N PHE A 190 -1.23 22.11 1.65
CA PHE A 190 -0.95 21.69 3.02
C PHE A 190 -1.38 22.76 4.04
N GLU A 191 -1.00 24.01 3.84
CA GLU A 191 -1.42 25.14 4.69
C GLU A 191 -2.95 25.22 4.76
N LYS A 192 -3.63 25.09 3.62
CA LYS A 192 -5.10 25.06 3.60
C LYS A 192 -5.69 23.83 4.30
N ALA A 193 -5.03 22.68 4.18
CA ALA A 193 -5.46 21.47 4.89
C ALA A 193 -5.29 21.61 6.41
N VAL A 194 -4.22 22.27 6.87
CA VAL A 194 -4.00 22.57 8.29
C VAL A 194 -5.07 23.51 8.84
N GLU A 195 -5.48 24.53 8.06
CA GLU A 195 -6.60 25.44 8.43
C GLU A 195 -7.95 24.69 8.58
N LEU A 196 -8.17 23.67 7.73
CA LEU A 196 -9.39 22.85 7.72
C LEU A 196 -9.32 21.64 8.67
N ARG A 197 -8.32 21.59 9.55
CA ARG A 197 -8.14 20.46 10.44
C ARG A 197 -9.34 20.24 11.36
N GLY A 198 -9.84 19.00 11.38
CA GLY A 198 -11.08 18.65 12.09
C GLY A 198 -12.34 18.80 11.25
N GLU A 199 -12.23 19.28 10.01
CA GLU A 199 -13.32 19.33 9.05
C GLU A 199 -13.13 18.24 7.98
N ILE A 200 -14.24 17.70 7.48
CA ILE A 200 -14.23 16.75 6.38
C ILE A 200 -13.97 17.49 5.07
N VAL A 201 -12.85 17.21 4.43
CA VAL A 201 -12.50 17.77 3.13
C VAL A 201 -13.08 16.89 2.02
N SER A 202 -14.29 17.19 1.57
CA SER A 202 -15.06 16.32 0.65
C SER A 202 -14.58 16.33 -0.81
N ARG A 203 -13.75 17.30 -1.22
CA ARG A 203 -13.31 17.46 -2.61
C ARG A 203 -11.95 18.18 -2.73
N PRO A 204 -11.14 17.88 -3.76
CA PRO A 204 -9.83 18.51 -3.94
C PRO A 204 -9.87 20.04 -4.00
N LYS A 205 -10.89 20.64 -4.64
CA LYS A 205 -11.03 22.11 -4.75
C LYS A 205 -11.24 22.81 -3.40
N ALA A 206 -11.62 22.10 -2.34
CA ALA A 206 -11.68 22.68 -1.00
C ALA A 206 -10.30 23.11 -0.47
N LEU A 207 -9.23 22.49 -0.98
CA LEU A 207 -7.84 22.90 -0.70
C LEU A 207 -7.38 24.13 -1.50
N GLY A 208 -8.24 24.68 -2.38
CA GLY A 208 -7.97 25.83 -3.22
C GLY A 208 -7.85 25.48 -4.71
N ASP A 209 -7.83 26.53 -5.55
CA ASP A 209 -7.57 26.38 -6.99
C ASP A 209 -6.05 26.28 -7.24
N ILE A 210 -5.52 25.11 -6.97
CA ILE A 210 -4.08 24.82 -6.98
C ILE A 210 -3.77 23.87 -8.14
N ARG A 211 -2.73 24.21 -8.93
CA ARG A 211 -2.26 23.31 -9.98
C ARG A 211 -1.81 21.98 -9.42
N GLY A 212 -2.46 20.89 -9.85
CA GLY A 212 -2.12 19.54 -9.39
C GLY A 212 -2.86 19.09 -8.14
N VAL A 213 -3.82 19.86 -7.62
CA VAL A 213 -4.58 19.53 -6.41
C VAL A 213 -5.24 18.15 -6.47
N LEU A 214 -5.62 17.65 -7.66
CA LEU A 214 -6.16 16.29 -7.86
C LEU A 214 -5.20 15.17 -7.45
N TYR A 215 -3.89 15.43 -7.47
CA TYR A 215 -2.84 14.51 -7.02
C TYR A 215 -2.40 14.79 -5.60
N ILE A 216 -2.37 16.07 -5.20
CA ILE A 216 -1.97 16.47 -3.84
C ILE A 216 -3.02 16.01 -2.82
N TYR A 217 -4.29 16.11 -3.14
CA TYR A 217 -5.39 15.71 -2.25
C TYR A 217 -5.29 14.26 -1.73
N PRO A 218 -5.16 13.22 -2.58
CA PRO A 218 -4.99 11.85 -2.10
C PRO A 218 -3.65 11.63 -1.37
N MET A 219 -2.62 12.41 -1.65
CA MET A 219 -1.39 12.37 -0.88
C MET A 219 -1.63 12.87 0.55
N LEU A 220 -2.23 14.05 0.73
CA LEU A 220 -2.55 14.61 2.05
C LEU A 220 -3.52 13.73 2.83
N TYR A 221 -4.48 13.09 2.14
CA TYR A 221 -5.36 12.09 2.75
C TYR A 221 -4.57 10.88 3.28
N ARG A 222 -3.69 10.29 2.48
CA ARG A 222 -2.85 9.15 2.89
C ARG A 222 -1.85 9.52 3.98
N PHE A 223 -1.43 10.77 4.06
CA PHE A 223 -0.55 11.29 5.11
C PHE A 223 -1.31 11.63 6.41
N GLY A 224 -2.64 11.47 6.43
CA GLY A 224 -3.47 11.75 7.59
C GLY A 224 -3.70 13.24 7.87
N VAL A 225 -3.31 14.13 6.94
CA VAL A 225 -3.46 15.60 7.10
C VAL A 225 -4.90 16.05 6.93
N ILE A 226 -5.69 15.36 6.09
CA ILE A 226 -7.11 15.62 5.85
C ILE A 226 -7.95 14.39 6.10
N GLU A 227 -9.18 14.61 6.56
CA GLU A 227 -10.22 13.59 6.65
C GLU A 227 -11.15 13.67 5.43
N ALA A 228 -11.49 12.52 4.83
CA ALA A 228 -12.32 12.45 3.62
C ALA A 228 -13.22 11.21 3.63
N GLU A 229 -14.44 11.33 4.13
CA GLU A 229 -15.39 10.20 4.19
C GLU A 229 -15.70 9.57 2.82
N LYS A 230 -15.74 10.38 1.76
CA LYS A 230 -16.15 9.89 0.43
C LYS A 230 -15.06 9.15 -0.38
N MET A 231 -13.79 9.28 -0.07
CA MET A 231 -12.77 8.56 -0.86
C MET A 231 -12.89 7.05 -0.71
N LEU A 232 -13.26 6.56 0.46
CA LEU A 232 -13.43 5.13 0.71
C LEU A 232 -14.74 4.58 0.10
N GLU A 233 -15.84 5.33 0.17
CA GLU A 233 -17.13 4.88 -0.38
C GLU A 233 -17.19 4.96 -1.90
N GLU A 234 -16.69 6.03 -2.53
CA GLU A 234 -16.71 6.17 -3.99
C GLU A 234 -15.74 5.23 -4.70
N MET A 235 -14.64 4.83 -4.07
CA MET A 235 -13.76 3.77 -4.56
C MET A 235 -14.46 2.39 -4.49
N LYS A 236 -15.34 2.16 -3.52
CA LYS A 236 -16.17 0.93 -3.41
C LYS A 236 -17.32 0.91 -4.43
N ILE A 237 -17.91 2.05 -4.76
CA ILE A 237 -19.13 2.16 -5.60
C ILE A 237 -18.81 2.16 -7.11
N LYS A 238 -17.66 2.63 -7.57
CA LYS A 238 -17.29 2.71 -8.99
C LYS A 238 -16.64 1.46 -9.58
N ARG A 239 -16.91 0.28 -9.04
CA ARG A 239 -16.62 -0.97 -9.77
C ARG A 239 -17.66 -1.10 -10.90
N PRO A 240 -17.30 -1.05 -12.19
CA PRO A 240 -18.22 -1.49 -13.22
C PRO A 240 -18.58 -2.94 -12.92
N LEU A 241 -19.88 -3.20 -12.80
CA LEU A 241 -20.41 -4.57 -12.76
C LEU A 241 -19.78 -5.35 -13.91
N PRO A 242 -19.35 -6.61 -13.69
CA PRO A 242 -18.88 -7.44 -14.79
C PRO A 242 -19.96 -7.47 -15.87
N ARG A 243 -19.59 -7.11 -17.11
CA ARG A 243 -20.48 -7.28 -18.26
C ARG A 243 -20.89 -8.75 -18.27
N LYS A 244 -22.19 -8.99 -18.13
CA LYS A 244 -22.76 -10.31 -18.43
C LYS A 244 -22.58 -10.52 -19.93
N GLU A 245 -21.73 -11.49 -20.30
CA GLU A 245 -21.79 -12.12 -21.61
C GLU A 245 -23.01 -13.05 -21.67
#